data_753db46294e9188817f69bcb71de2430
#
_entry.id   753db46294e9188817f69bcb71de2430
#
_cell.length_a   1.000
_cell.length_b   1.000
_cell.length_c   1.000
_cell.angle_alpha   90.00
_cell.angle_beta   90.00
_cell.angle_gamma   90.00
#
_symmetry.space_group_name_H-M   'P 1'
#
loop_
_entity.id
_entity.type
_entity.pdbx_description
1 polymer ?
#
loop_
_entity_poly.entity_id
_entity_poly.type
_entity_poly.pdbx_seq_one_letter_code
_entity_poly.pdbx_strand_id
1 'polypeptide(L)'
;MIQYLKCDNGFKETEQYDFSCWINVVNPTKDDINELVSHFNTPDYFYEDISDIDERPRFDRDDGWILTIIRVPNRVRTEDNQDPIYTTIPLGMMLKDNILITVYYGQNNVISNFINWSNQKKN
;
A
#
# COMPACT_ATOMS: atom_id res chain seq x y z
N MET A 1 1.33 3.17 -9.59
CA MET A 1 2.32 4.14 -9.06
C MET A 1 3.07 3.52 -7.88
N ILE A 2 4.36 3.56 -7.95
CA ILE A 2 5.23 3.07 -6.87
C ILE A 2 5.89 4.29 -6.22
N GLN A 3 5.71 4.41 -4.90
CA GLN A 3 6.25 5.50 -4.11
C GLN A 3 7.26 4.93 -3.11
N TYR A 4 8.50 5.38 -3.16
CA TYR A 4 9.54 4.96 -2.23
C TYR A 4 9.65 5.96 -1.09
N LEU A 5 9.54 5.48 0.15
CA LEU A 5 9.52 6.33 1.33
C LEU A 5 10.68 5.97 2.24
N LYS A 6 11.56 6.92 2.43
CA LYS A 6 12.71 6.79 3.34
C LYS A 6 12.32 7.25 4.73
N CYS A 7 12.67 6.45 5.73
CA CYS A 7 12.44 6.79 7.12
C CYS A 7 13.61 7.65 7.63
N ASP A 8 13.39 8.95 7.68
CA ASP A 8 14.39 9.92 8.15
C ASP A 8 13.65 11.02 8.91
N ASN A 9 13.40 10.77 10.20
CA ASN A 9 12.65 11.69 11.06
C ASN A 9 11.28 12.04 10.42
N GLY A 10 10.49 11.01 10.16
CA GLY A 10 9.28 11.03 9.35
C GLY A 10 9.52 10.28 8.05
N PHE A 11 8.56 10.31 7.14
CA PHE A 11 8.69 9.62 5.85
C PHE A 11 8.86 10.64 4.74
N LYS A 12 9.94 10.50 3.97
CA LYS A 12 10.24 11.34 2.82
C LYS A 12 10.28 10.52 1.55
N GLU A 13 9.64 11.00 0.51
CA GLU A 13 9.66 10.34 -0.78
C GLU A 13 11.03 10.46 -1.45
N THR A 14 11.49 9.35 -2.03
CA THR A 14 12.72 9.30 -2.83
C THR A 14 12.39 8.80 -4.23
N GLU A 15 13.28 9.04 -5.20
CA GLU A 15 13.02 8.67 -6.60
C GLU A 15 13.17 7.19 -6.87
N GLN A 16 13.97 6.49 -6.09
CA GLN A 16 14.22 5.06 -6.29
C GLN A 16 14.51 4.38 -4.96
N TYR A 17 14.42 3.06 -4.96
CA TYR A 17 14.74 2.28 -3.78
C TYR A 17 16.21 2.48 -3.40
N ASP A 18 16.43 3.01 -2.21
CA ASP A 18 17.74 3.18 -1.61
C ASP A 18 17.56 3.15 -0.10
N PHE A 19 17.66 1.96 0.49
CA PHE A 19 17.42 1.75 1.91
C PHE A 19 16.09 2.31 2.42
N SER A 20 15.12 2.39 1.54
CA SER A 20 13.76 2.80 1.91
C SER A 20 13.19 1.80 2.90
N CYS A 21 12.56 2.30 3.94
CA CYS A 21 11.89 1.43 4.90
C CYS A 21 10.46 1.08 4.47
N TRP A 22 9.90 1.80 3.51
CA TRP A 22 8.51 1.61 3.08
C TRP A 22 8.33 1.89 1.60
N ILE A 23 7.68 0.96 0.90
CA ILE A 23 7.31 1.12 -0.50
C ILE A 23 5.79 1.12 -0.58
N ASN A 24 5.20 2.26 -0.99
CA ASN A 24 3.75 2.39 -1.12
C ASN A 24 3.35 2.26 -2.59
N VAL A 25 2.45 1.32 -2.87
CA VAL A 25 2.04 0.98 -4.24
C VAL A 25 0.56 1.26 -4.37
N VAL A 26 0.19 2.16 -5.27
CA VAL A 26 -1.18 2.59 -5.50
C VAL A 26 -1.56 2.30 -6.95
N ASN A 27 -2.65 1.57 -7.13
CA ASN A 27 -3.15 1.22 -8.47
C ASN A 27 -2.02 0.73 -9.39
N PRO A 28 -1.29 -0.33 -9.00
CA PRO A 28 -0.13 -0.75 -9.77
C PRO A 28 -0.53 -1.22 -11.16
N THR A 29 0.27 -0.82 -12.15
CA THR A 29 0.18 -1.37 -13.50
C THR A 29 0.83 -2.74 -13.54
N LYS A 30 0.63 -3.46 -14.65
CA LYS A 30 1.30 -4.74 -14.85
C LYS A 30 2.82 -4.58 -14.82
N ASP A 31 3.34 -3.50 -15.38
CA ASP A 31 4.77 -3.21 -15.37
C ASP A 31 5.27 -2.93 -13.95
N ASP A 32 4.49 -2.20 -13.15
CA ASP A 32 4.81 -1.97 -11.73
C ASP A 32 4.92 -3.29 -10.98
N ILE A 33 3.96 -4.19 -11.17
CA ILE A 33 3.96 -5.50 -10.52
C ILE A 33 5.17 -6.32 -10.94
N ASN A 34 5.47 -6.35 -12.24
CA ASN A 34 6.63 -7.08 -12.76
C ASN A 34 7.94 -6.55 -12.15
N GLU A 35 8.06 -5.23 -12.01
CA GLU A 35 9.22 -4.62 -11.38
C GLU A 35 9.37 -5.05 -9.91
N LEU A 36 8.27 -5.01 -9.15
CA LEU A 36 8.28 -5.40 -7.74
C LEU A 36 8.61 -6.88 -7.56
N VAL A 37 8.00 -7.74 -8.37
CA VAL A 37 8.26 -9.19 -8.33
C VAL A 37 9.72 -9.48 -8.69
N SER A 38 10.21 -8.85 -9.74
CA SER A 38 11.58 -9.04 -10.22
C SER A 38 12.62 -8.54 -9.22
N HIS A 39 12.36 -7.40 -8.57
CA HIS A 39 13.32 -6.76 -7.70
C HIS A 39 13.31 -7.31 -6.26
N PHE A 40 12.12 -7.64 -5.74
CA PHE A 40 11.96 -8.03 -4.34
C PHE A 40 11.51 -9.48 -4.14
N ASN A 41 11.23 -10.23 -5.21
CA ASN A 41 10.68 -11.58 -5.14
C ASN A 41 9.38 -11.67 -4.35
N THR A 42 8.52 -10.67 -4.50
CA THR A 42 7.19 -10.72 -3.89
C THR A 42 6.31 -11.74 -4.60
N PRO A 43 5.37 -12.40 -3.89
CA PRO A 43 4.42 -13.30 -4.54
C PRO A 43 3.52 -12.55 -5.52
N ASP A 44 3.55 -12.93 -6.78
CA ASP A 44 2.80 -12.24 -7.83
C ASP A 44 1.28 -12.33 -7.65
N TYR A 45 0.78 -13.46 -7.13
CA TYR A 45 -0.65 -13.66 -6.91
C TYR A 45 -1.23 -12.70 -5.86
N PHE A 46 -0.40 -12.18 -4.96
CA PHE A 46 -0.87 -11.32 -3.89
C PHE A 46 -1.42 -10.00 -4.42
N TYR A 47 -0.81 -9.45 -5.47
CA TYR A 47 -1.31 -8.22 -6.10
C TYR A 47 -2.70 -8.45 -6.70
N GLU A 48 -2.91 -9.59 -7.34
CA GLU A 48 -4.20 -9.96 -7.90
C GLU A 48 -5.26 -10.12 -6.80
N ASP A 49 -4.89 -10.75 -5.68
CA ASP A 49 -5.79 -10.90 -4.54
C ASP A 49 -6.24 -9.54 -3.99
N ILE A 50 -5.31 -8.59 -3.85
CA ILE A 50 -5.63 -7.25 -3.36
C ILE A 50 -6.53 -6.50 -4.35
N SER A 51 -6.42 -6.78 -5.65
CA SER A 51 -7.26 -6.14 -6.67
C SER A 51 -8.72 -6.59 -6.59
N ASP A 52 -9.01 -7.70 -5.92
CA ASP A 52 -10.37 -8.20 -5.74
C ASP A 52 -11.04 -7.43 -4.60
N ILE A 53 -12.04 -6.61 -4.93
CA ILE A 53 -12.74 -5.79 -3.95
C ILE A 53 -13.43 -6.62 -2.85
N ASP A 54 -13.70 -7.89 -3.12
CA ASP A 54 -14.35 -8.81 -2.18
C ASP A 54 -13.35 -9.61 -1.36
N GLU A 55 -12.05 -9.38 -1.54
CA GLU A 55 -11.04 -10.10 -0.79
C GLU A 55 -11.17 -9.86 0.70
N ARG A 56 -11.08 -10.93 1.48
CA ARG A 56 -11.28 -10.89 2.94
C ARG A 56 -9.99 -10.57 3.66
N PRO A 57 -10.07 -9.94 4.83
CA PRO A 57 -8.90 -9.81 5.71
C PRO A 57 -8.28 -11.17 5.98
N ARG A 58 -6.97 -11.25 5.87
CA ARG A 58 -6.24 -12.47 6.14
C ARG A 58 -4.79 -12.19 6.49
N PHE A 59 -4.16 -13.21 7.06
CA PHE A 59 -2.73 -13.21 7.37
C PHE A 59 -2.14 -14.51 6.81
N ASP A 60 -1.01 -14.40 6.12
CA ASP A 60 -0.38 -15.54 5.48
C ASP A 60 1.15 -15.37 5.45
N ARG A 61 1.85 -16.43 5.09
CA ARG A 61 3.30 -16.39 4.90
C ARG A 61 3.65 -17.11 3.61
N ASP A 62 4.56 -16.55 2.84
CA ASP A 62 5.03 -17.14 1.60
C ASP A 62 6.44 -16.66 1.28
N ASP A 63 7.35 -17.60 1.11
CA ASP A 63 8.75 -17.36 0.70
C ASP A 63 9.43 -16.26 1.52
N GLY A 64 9.23 -16.29 2.83
CA GLY A 64 9.81 -15.33 3.75
C GLY A 64 9.01 -14.03 3.90
N TRP A 65 8.01 -13.81 3.07
CA TRP A 65 7.13 -12.66 3.18
C TRP A 65 6.00 -12.94 4.16
N ILE A 66 5.71 -11.97 5.01
CA ILE A 66 4.48 -11.95 5.81
C ILE A 66 3.47 -11.13 5.01
N LEU A 67 2.34 -11.75 4.68
CA LEU A 67 1.30 -11.17 3.84
C LEU A 67 0.08 -10.88 4.70
N THR A 68 -0.37 -9.64 4.70
CA THR A 68 -1.53 -9.24 5.49
C THR A 68 -2.48 -8.43 4.62
N ILE A 69 -3.76 -8.73 4.70
CA ILE A 69 -4.81 -7.94 4.06
C ILE A 69 -5.75 -7.44 5.13
N ILE A 70 -5.94 -6.13 5.19
CA ILE A 70 -6.97 -5.48 6.00
C ILE A 70 -7.90 -4.71 5.09
N ARG A 71 -9.01 -4.24 5.63
CA ARG A 71 -9.93 -3.41 4.87
C ARG A 71 -9.86 -1.98 5.37
N VAL A 72 -9.78 -1.03 4.44
CA VAL A 72 -9.67 0.39 4.76
C VAL A 72 -10.79 1.16 4.06
N PRO A 73 -11.23 2.30 4.63
CA PRO A 73 -12.26 3.12 4.01
C PRO A 73 -11.85 3.60 2.62
N ASN A 74 -12.80 3.57 1.71
CA ASN A 74 -12.66 4.13 0.37
C ASN A 74 -13.81 5.11 0.15
N ARG A 75 -13.47 6.36 -0.13
CA ARG A 75 -14.46 7.41 -0.36
C ARG A 75 -14.96 7.36 -1.79
N VAL A 76 -16.27 7.18 -1.96
CA VAL A 76 -16.92 7.23 -3.26
C VAL A 76 -17.54 8.61 -3.43
N ARG A 77 -17.23 9.31 -4.52
CA ARG A 77 -17.86 10.60 -4.85
C ARG A 77 -19.28 10.35 -5.32
N THR A 78 -20.22 11.14 -4.77
CA THR A 78 -21.60 11.18 -5.25
C THR A 78 -21.79 12.47 -6.03
N GLU A 79 -22.60 12.42 -7.09
CA GLU A 79 -22.76 13.54 -8.03
C GLU A 79 -23.59 14.71 -7.49
N ASP A 80 -24.38 14.54 -6.44
CA ASP A 80 -25.45 15.47 -6.06
C ASP A 80 -25.23 16.20 -4.73
N ASN A 81 -24.05 16.65 -4.41
CA ASN A 81 -23.76 17.33 -3.13
C ASN A 81 -24.25 16.57 -1.90
N GLN A 82 -24.47 15.28 -2.02
CA GLN A 82 -24.85 14.41 -0.91
C GLN A 82 -23.61 14.06 -0.10
N ASP A 83 -23.83 13.62 1.12
CA ASP A 83 -22.76 13.14 1.98
C ASP A 83 -21.96 12.05 1.27
N PRO A 84 -20.61 12.05 1.39
CA PRO A 84 -19.81 11.04 0.75
C PRO A 84 -20.17 9.65 1.23
N ILE A 85 -20.28 8.71 0.29
CA ILE A 85 -20.49 7.31 0.61
C ILE A 85 -19.13 6.66 0.79
N TYR A 86 -18.97 5.93 1.89
CA TYR A 86 -17.77 5.17 2.16
C TYR A 86 -18.02 3.69 1.95
N THR A 87 -17.13 3.06 1.19
CA THR A 87 -17.03 1.60 1.10
C THR A 87 -15.69 1.22 1.71
N THR A 88 -15.36 -0.06 1.73
CA THR A 88 -14.04 -0.51 2.12
C THR A 88 -13.35 -1.18 0.96
N ILE A 89 -12.03 -1.08 0.93
CA ILE A 89 -11.18 -1.75 -0.06
C ILE A 89 -10.07 -2.52 0.66
N PRO A 90 -9.53 -3.57 0.01
CA PRO A 90 -8.37 -4.25 0.58
C PRO A 90 -7.14 -3.36 0.58
N LEU A 91 -6.41 -3.38 1.67
CA LEU A 91 -5.05 -2.87 1.76
C LEU A 91 -4.14 -4.04 2.06
N GLY A 92 -3.25 -4.34 1.12
CA GLY A 92 -2.26 -5.38 1.29
C GLY A 92 -0.98 -4.85 1.90
N MET A 93 -0.40 -5.63 2.80
CA MET A 93 0.89 -5.32 3.41
C MET A 93 1.79 -6.53 3.29
N MET A 94 2.99 -6.33 2.78
CA MET A 94 4.02 -7.36 2.67
C MET A 94 5.24 -6.91 3.47
N LEU A 95 5.67 -7.76 4.38
CA LEU A 95 6.82 -7.47 5.23
C LEU A 95 7.85 -8.58 5.13
N LYS A 96 9.08 -8.22 4.86
CA LYS A 96 10.23 -9.13 4.86
C LYS A 96 11.47 -8.35 5.25
N ASP A 97 12.19 -8.82 6.26
CA ASP A 97 13.36 -8.14 6.80
C ASP A 97 13.02 -6.69 7.17
N ASN A 98 13.67 -5.71 6.57
CA ASN A 98 13.42 -4.29 6.83
C ASN A 98 12.58 -3.62 5.75
N ILE A 99 11.90 -4.41 4.90
CA ILE A 99 11.12 -3.90 3.78
C ILE A 99 9.64 -4.06 4.10
N LEU A 100 8.90 -2.97 4.04
CA LEU A 100 7.44 -2.96 4.09
C LEU A 100 6.92 -2.47 2.75
N ILE A 101 6.04 -3.26 2.13
CA ILE A 101 5.36 -2.88 0.90
C ILE A 101 3.86 -2.84 1.19
N THR A 102 3.24 -1.69 0.94
CA THR A 102 1.78 -1.55 1.03
C THR A 102 1.20 -1.40 -0.36
N VAL A 103 0.08 -2.07 -0.63
CA VAL A 103 -0.55 -2.08 -1.96
C VAL A 103 -2.05 -1.88 -1.80
N TYR A 104 -2.62 -0.95 -2.57
CA TYR A 104 -4.07 -0.84 -2.66
C TYR A 104 -4.49 -0.35 -4.04
N TYR A 105 -5.74 -0.64 -4.37
CA TYR A 105 -6.40 -0.17 -5.59
C TYR A 105 -7.56 0.72 -5.18
N GLY A 106 -7.71 1.87 -5.82
CA GLY A 106 -8.75 2.81 -5.51
C GLY A 106 -8.20 4.11 -4.93
N GLN A 107 -9.04 4.83 -4.18
CA GLN A 107 -8.67 6.09 -3.55
C GLN A 107 -8.99 6.05 -2.06
N ASN A 108 -8.01 6.28 -1.23
CA ASN A 108 -8.21 6.49 0.20
C ASN A 108 -7.14 7.43 0.73
N ASN A 109 -7.41 7.97 1.92
CA ASN A 109 -6.51 8.92 2.55
C ASN A 109 -5.75 8.31 3.73
N VAL A 110 -5.90 7.00 3.98
CA VAL A 110 -5.30 6.37 5.16
C VAL A 110 -3.78 6.50 5.14
N ILE A 111 -3.17 6.14 4.02
CA ILE A 111 -1.71 6.18 3.89
C ILE A 111 -1.20 7.63 3.90
N SER A 112 -1.81 8.52 3.12
CA SER A 112 -1.38 9.92 3.07
C SER A 112 -1.58 10.62 4.41
N ASN A 113 -2.67 10.34 5.10
CA ASN A 113 -2.91 10.89 6.44
C ASN A 113 -1.87 10.38 7.44
N PHE A 114 -1.51 9.11 7.35
CA PHE A 114 -0.47 8.54 8.21
C PHE A 114 0.89 9.20 7.96
N ILE A 115 1.26 9.39 6.71
CA ILE A 115 2.51 10.06 6.35
C ILE A 115 2.53 11.50 6.89
N ASN A 116 1.45 12.24 6.69
CA ASN A 116 1.34 13.61 7.18
C ASN A 116 1.42 13.67 8.71
N TRP A 117 0.69 12.79 9.38
CA TRP A 117 0.72 12.71 10.84
C TRP A 117 2.14 12.39 11.34
N SER A 118 2.78 11.43 10.72
CA SER A 118 4.15 11.01 11.08
C SER A 118 5.14 12.17 10.94
N ASN A 119 5.02 12.94 9.86
CA ASN A 119 5.88 14.10 9.62
C ASN A 119 5.64 15.24 10.61
N GLN A 120 4.41 15.41 11.10
CA GLN A 120 4.08 16.40 12.12
C GLN A 120 4.58 16.00 13.53
N LYS A 121 4.69 14.69 13.79
CA LYS A 121 5.11 14.16 15.09
C LYS A 121 6.61 13.95 15.22
N LYS A 122 7.37 14.28 14.20
CA LYS A 122 8.83 14.13 14.24
C LYS A 122 9.43 15.05 15.31
N ASN A 123 10.40 14.57 15.98
CA ASN A 123 11.12 15.33 17.00
C ASN A 123 12.31 16.06 16.40
#